data_093e55a167fee20efb021da7dd9eee83
#
_entry.id   093e55a167fee20efb021da7dd9eee83
#
_cell.length_a   1.000
_cell.length_b   1.000
_cell.length_c   1.000
_cell.angle_alpha   90.00
_cell.angle_beta   90.00
_cell.angle_gamma   90.00
#
_symmetry.space_group_name_H-M   'P 1'
#
loop_
_entity.id
_entity.type
_entity.pdbx_description
1 polymer ?
#
loop_
_entity_poly.entity_id
_entity_poly.type
_entity_poly.pdbx_seq_one_letter_code
_entity_poly.pdbx_strand_id
1 'polypeptide(L)'
;MTYEHDIPEYAMLPAREPKERVIVPAGKGTVYSQVQVTNIKEKPKTTIIIEEDILVPDTKPDLRQILMIDGSASLSSRELSPMQRKDDYISISGEIELQTLYQPENPEHAGQVIAVQTRVAFQEQWHMEAEPASTIFMDCQVEKIEHMVINERKYRIKAVLALRAREHSDVQIEVFEGITGEDIQMLKETVEIANLSQRKKDVFSIDEEIEVKDEKIPENILKQDIHVVENYKQITNEKIVLNGFIYVNLLYTVQAQEEERMADTIRQQQEKVEFTQFIPIQMDQLAGGSEITFDGSGLKVRIGAGEDEELKLRLEGEIITYVDLYTNNRQEIVLDAYHKEKDFICDYQEKEGRMLVGAAMSETSVREILVPENLSCDIDRILYVCGSAGEYESHAEPGKIITEGYILVKMLYVGCKKEQDAEGKACEEIFCAVSNVPFRIVTAMPQLTGNEIVCDKVEIKELWADKINGRQIECNVTVLVISDVMRPVPFKLLSNPAFEESGEKKQECGIVIYVTKENDSIWSIAKHFKTDRETVMQMNDLDHESQGIRTGTKLLIMK
;
A
#
# COMPACT_ATOMS: atom_id res chain seq x y z
N MET A 1 4.56 -21.06 23.34
CA MET A 1 4.57 -22.49 23.71
C MET A 1 5.18 -23.19 22.51
N THR A 2 6.44 -23.55 22.63
CA THR A 2 7.21 -24.28 21.62
C THR A 2 6.77 -25.73 21.64
N TYR A 3 6.25 -26.23 20.53
CA TYR A 3 6.01 -27.65 20.35
C TYR A 3 7.33 -28.28 19.81
N GLU A 4 8.06 -28.92 20.70
CA GLU A 4 9.07 -29.92 20.33
C GLU A 4 8.32 -31.18 19.89
N HIS A 5 8.50 -31.59 18.65
CA HIS A 5 8.06 -32.89 18.17
C HIS A 5 9.11 -33.94 18.57
N ASP A 6 8.77 -34.74 19.54
CA ASP A 6 9.50 -35.97 19.87
C ASP A 6 9.44 -36.96 18.69
N ILE A 7 10.61 -37.24 18.11
CA ILE A 7 10.78 -38.32 17.13
C ILE A 7 10.87 -39.64 17.91
N PRO A 8 10.03 -40.65 17.60
CA PRO A 8 10.11 -41.91 18.33
C PRO A 8 11.44 -42.61 18.07
N GLU A 9 12.11 -42.97 19.15
CA GLU A 9 13.31 -43.78 19.21
C GLU A 9 13.08 -45.15 18.56
N TYR A 10 13.64 -45.33 17.33
CA TYR A 10 13.68 -46.65 16.72
C TYR A 10 14.79 -47.48 17.37
N ALA A 11 14.44 -48.70 17.72
CA ALA A 11 15.33 -49.71 18.30
C ALA A 11 16.69 -49.75 17.55
N MET A 12 17.76 -49.49 18.28
CA MET A 12 19.14 -49.61 17.78
C MET A 12 19.41 -51.03 17.29
N LEU A 13 19.47 -51.18 15.97
CA LEU A 13 20.22 -52.27 15.37
C LEU A 13 21.72 -51.92 15.45
N PRO A 14 22.62 -52.92 15.61
CA PRO A 14 24.04 -52.66 15.82
C PRO A 14 24.62 -51.80 14.71
N ALA A 15 25.38 -50.78 15.09
CA ALA A 15 26.07 -49.87 14.19
C ALA A 15 26.93 -50.65 13.19
N ARG A 16 26.50 -50.69 11.94
CA ARG A 16 27.35 -51.02 10.81
C ARG A 16 28.24 -49.81 10.55
N GLU A 17 29.55 -50.06 10.39
CA GLU A 17 30.49 -49.02 9.95
C GLU A 17 29.93 -48.27 8.73
N PRO A 18 30.04 -46.95 8.66
CA PRO A 18 29.53 -46.17 7.53
C PRO A 18 30.34 -46.52 6.29
N LYS A 19 29.77 -47.32 5.38
CA LYS A 19 30.28 -47.44 4.02
C LYS A 19 30.20 -46.04 3.41
N GLU A 20 31.27 -45.54 2.82
CA GLU A 20 31.28 -44.31 2.03
C GLU A 20 30.12 -44.35 1.04
N ARG A 21 29.14 -43.48 1.19
CA ARG A 21 28.02 -43.36 0.27
C ARG A 21 28.51 -42.65 -0.99
N VAL A 22 28.49 -43.34 -2.11
CA VAL A 22 28.82 -42.73 -3.39
C VAL A 22 27.55 -42.06 -3.91
N ILE A 23 27.53 -40.74 -3.88
CA ILE A 23 26.45 -39.91 -4.40
C ILE A 23 26.81 -39.55 -5.84
N VAL A 24 26.00 -39.98 -6.79
CA VAL A 24 26.15 -39.64 -8.21
C VAL A 24 25.08 -38.60 -8.56
N PRO A 25 25.50 -37.35 -8.86
CA PRO A 25 24.55 -36.35 -9.35
C PRO A 25 23.77 -36.87 -10.56
N ALA A 26 22.50 -36.59 -10.67
CA ALA A 26 21.64 -37.04 -11.76
C ALA A 26 22.10 -36.56 -13.16
N GLY A 27 23.05 -35.65 -13.21
CA GLY A 27 23.84 -35.28 -14.39
C GLY A 27 23.04 -34.58 -15.49
N LYS A 28 23.53 -34.69 -16.74
CA LYS A 28 22.99 -33.96 -17.91
C LYS A 28 21.58 -34.34 -18.34
N GLY A 29 20.91 -35.26 -17.66
CA GLY A 29 19.55 -35.70 -17.97
C GLY A 29 18.45 -35.04 -17.13
N THR A 30 18.78 -34.21 -16.12
CA THR A 30 17.81 -33.55 -15.29
C THR A 30 17.05 -32.46 -16.07
N VAL A 31 15.73 -32.49 -16.00
CA VAL A 31 14.85 -31.56 -16.70
C VAL A 31 14.23 -30.61 -15.67
N TYR A 32 14.35 -29.32 -15.94
CA TYR A 32 13.71 -28.26 -15.17
C TYR A 32 12.88 -27.39 -16.09
N SER A 33 11.72 -26.95 -15.63
CA SER A 33 11.00 -25.84 -16.22
C SER A 33 11.37 -24.54 -15.52
N GLN A 34 11.36 -23.45 -16.29
CA GLN A 34 11.60 -22.11 -15.76
C GLN A 34 10.24 -21.45 -15.46
N VAL A 35 10.05 -21.04 -14.23
CA VAL A 35 8.84 -20.33 -13.80
C VAL A 35 9.23 -18.95 -13.30
N GLN A 36 8.62 -17.92 -13.85
CA GLN A 36 8.79 -16.56 -13.38
C GLN A 36 7.88 -16.31 -12.19
N VAL A 37 8.42 -15.81 -11.10
CA VAL A 37 7.70 -15.41 -9.89
C VAL A 37 8.07 -13.97 -9.56
N THR A 38 7.07 -13.10 -9.47
CA THR A 38 7.27 -11.74 -8.95
C THR A 38 7.24 -11.79 -7.42
N ASN A 39 8.38 -11.54 -6.81
CA ASN A 39 8.50 -11.43 -5.37
C ASN A 39 8.33 -9.95 -4.97
N ILE A 40 7.33 -9.68 -4.14
CA ILE A 40 7.03 -8.34 -3.63
C ILE A 40 7.37 -8.32 -2.14
N LYS A 41 8.31 -7.47 -1.74
CA LYS A 41 8.70 -7.31 -0.34
C LYS A 41 8.41 -5.88 0.11
N GLU A 42 7.55 -5.74 1.12
CA GLU A 42 7.40 -4.47 1.83
C GLU A 42 8.67 -4.20 2.63
N LYS A 43 9.18 -2.98 2.51
CA LYS A 43 10.31 -2.53 3.31
C LYS A 43 9.82 -1.81 4.57
N PRO A 44 10.55 -1.87 5.68
CA PRO A 44 10.20 -1.11 6.87
C PRO A 44 10.02 0.38 6.54
N LYS A 45 8.92 0.95 7.02
CA LYS A 45 8.68 2.40 6.93
C LYS A 45 9.85 3.13 7.60
N THR A 46 10.36 4.16 6.95
CA THR A 46 11.37 5.06 7.53
C THR A 46 10.91 6.51 7.49
N THR A 47 11.51 7.34 8.29
CA THR A 47 11.24 8.77 8.33
C THR A 47 12.50 9.56 8.08
N ILE A 48 12.38 10.62 7.30
CA ILE A 48 13.42 11.64 7.12
C ILE A 48 12.94 12.98 7.64
N ILE A 49 13.87 13.79 8.12
CA ILE A 49 13.58 15.11 8.69
C ILE A 49 14.26 16.15 7.83
N ILE A 50 13.45 17.05 7.28
CA ILE A 50 13.94 18.17 6.48
C ILE A 50 13.75 19.46 7.28
N GLU A 51 14.84 20.16 7.54
CA GLU A 51 14.83 21.47 8.20
C GLU A 51 15.27 22.53 7.21
N GLU A 52 14.44 23.57 7.03
CA GLU A 52 14.74 24.64 6.08
C GLU A 52 14.24 26.00 6.60
N ASP A 53 15.00 27.05 6.28
CA ASP A 53 14.65 28.42 6.60
C ASP A 53 13.92 29.07 5.43
N ILE A 54 12.66 29.40 5.63
CA ILE A 54 11.79 29.98 4.62
C ILE A 54 11.78 31.50 4.76
N LEU A 55 11.99 32.18 3.64
CA LEU A 55 11.89 33.65 3.57
C LEU A 55 10.51 34.06 3.06
N VAL A 56 9.91 35.04 3.73
CA VAL A 56 8.69 35.69 3.24
C VAL A 56 9.08 36.56 2.03
N PRO A 57 8.44 36.39 0.87
CA PRO A 57 8.74 37.18 -0.32
C PRO A 57 8.57 38.69 -0.09
N ASP A 58 9.42 39.53 -0.66
CA ASP A 58 9.38 41.00 -0.50
C ASP A 58 8.08 41.62 -0.97
N THR A 59 7.32 40.93 -1.84
CA THR A 59 6.00 41.36 -2.30
C THR A 59 4.87 41.11 -1.29
N LYS A 60 5.15 40.44 -0.18
CA LYS A 60 4.22 40.12 0.87
C LYS A 60 4.54 40.94 2.12
N PRO A 61 3.53 41.28 2.95
CA PRO A 61 3.72 42.00 4.19
C PRO A 61 4.51 41.17 5.23
N ASP A 62 5.08 41.85 6.22
CA ASP A 62 5.80 41.21 7.30
C ASP A 62 4.94 40.29 8.14
N LEU A 63 5.50 39.18 8.59
CA LEU A 63 4.86 38.11 9.29
C LEU A 63 4.76 38.43 10.79
N ARG A 64 3.55 38.38 11.35
CA ARG A 64 3.33 38.43 12.80
C ARG A 64 3.23 37.03 13.40
N GLN A 65 2.34 36.21 12.84
CA GLN A 65 2.03 34.88 13.34
C GLN A 65 1.66 33.94 12.21
N ILE A 66 2.22 32.75 12.21
CA ILE A 66 1.81 31.66 11.33
C ILE A 66 0.52 31.06 11.89
N LEU A 67 -0.49 30.96 11.03
CA LEU A 67 -1.76 30.32 11.34
C LEU A 67 -1.73 28.84 11.02
N MET A 68 -1.31 28.50 9.80
CA MET A 68 -1.34 27.13 9.31
C MET A 68 -0.19 26.91 8.32
N ILE A 69 0.47 25.77 8.43
CA ILE A 69 1.38 25.26 7.41
C ILE A 69 0.93 23.87 7.04
N ASP A 70 0.74 23.65 5.75
CA ASP A 70 0.53 22.33 5.15
C ASP A 70 1.54 22.12 4.04
N GLY A 71 1.77 20.86 3.71
CA GLY A 71 2.68 20.52 2.63
C GLY A 71 2.39 19.15 2.05
N SER A 72 2.68 19.01 0.78
CA SER A 72 2.73 17.73 0.09
C SER A 72 4.15 17.44 -0.34
N ALA A 73 4.58 16.18 -0.25
CA ALA A 73 5.90 15.76 -0.71
C ALA A 73 5.76 14.94 -1.99
N SER A 74 6.63 15.20 -2.94
CA SER A 74 6.75 14.44 -4.17
C SER A 74 8.18 13.97 -4.38
N LEU A 75 8.36 12.73 -4.85
CA LEU A 75 9.66 12.18 -5.22
C LEU A 75 9.97 12.52 -6.67
N SER A 76 11.22 12.86 -6.97
CA SER A 76 11.69 13.05 -8.35
C SER A 76 11.58 11.78 -9.18
N SER A 77 11.70 10.61 -8.54
CA SER A 77 11.40 9.31 -9.11
C SER A 77 10.76 8.42 -8.05
N ARG A 78 9.62 7.84 -8.38
CA ARG A 78 8.97 6.82 -7.54
C ARG A 78 9.51 5.42 -7.80
N GLU A 79 10.20 5.22 -8.91
CA GLU A 79 10.76 3.95 -9.33
C GLU A 79 12.28 4.05 -9.43
N LEU A 80 12.97 3.14 -8.77
CA LEU A 80 14.43 3.00 -8.83
C LEU A 80 14.80 1.66 -9.42
N SER A 81 15.40 1.71 -10.58
CA SER A 81 15.98 0.53 -11.23
C SER A 81 17.28 0.08 -10.53
N PRO A 82 17.73 -1.17 -10.75
CA PRO A 82 18.98 -1.67 -10.19
C PRO A 82 20.20 -0.80 -10.51
N MET A 83 20.23 -0.15 -11.69
CA MET A 83 21.35 0.70 -12.12
C MET A 83 21.45 2.02 -11.35
N GLN A 84 20.39 2.45 -10.69
CA GLN A 84 20.34 3.71 -9.93
C GLN A 84 20.72 3.54 -8.46
N ARG A 85 21.06 2.30 -8.05
CA ARG A 85 21.47 1.99 -6.68
C ARG A 85 22.97 1.82 -6.59
N LYS A 86 23.51 2.23 -5.47
CA LYS A 86 24.92 2.04 -5.16
C LYS A 86 25.04 1.33 -3.81
N ASP A 87 25.40 0.05 -3.89
CA ASP A 87 25.43 -0.84 -2.72
C ASP A 87 24.05 -0.87 -2.00
N ASP A 88 24.03 -0.83 -0.67
CA ASP A 88 22.83 -0.84 0.15
C ASP A 88 22.25 0.57 0.40
N TYR A 89 22.68 1.59 -0.37
CA TYR A 89 22.23 2.96 -0.25
C TYR A 89 21.44 3.40 -1.47
N ILE A 90 20.29 3.99 -1.19
CA ILE A 90 19.40 4.59 -2.17
C ILE A 90 19.44 6.10 -1.99
N SER A 91 19.76 6.84 -3.06
CA SER A 91 19.62 8.29 -3.05
C SER A 91 18.20 8.67 -3.38
N ILE A 92 17.54 9.36 -2.47
CA ILE A 92 16.17 9.85 -2.59
C ILE A 92 16.23 11.35 -2.78
N SER A 93 15.56 11.85 -3.81
CA SER A 93 15.40 13.28 -4.04
C SER A 93 13.94 13.61 -4.32
N GLY A 94 13.54 14.82 -3.97
CA GLY A 94 12.18 15.25 -4.15
C GLY A 94 11.99 16.71 -3.77
N GLU A 95 10.73 17.12 -3.73
CA GLU A 95 10.32 18.46 -3.32
C GLU A 95 9.16 18.38 -2.34
N ILE A 96 9.16 19.31 -1.38
CA ILE A 96 8.02 19.60 -0.50
C ILE A 96 7.39 20.88 -1.02
N GLU A 97 6.14 20.82 -1.46
CA GLU A 97 5.35 22.02 -1.77
C GLU A 97 4.61 22.46 -0.50
N LEU A 98 5.00 23.60 0.04
CA LEU A 98 4.46 24.18 1.28
C LEU A 98 3.41 25.23 0.96
N GLN A 99 2.32 25.21 1.70
CA GLN A 99 1.29 26.25 1.74
C GLN A 99 1.25 26.83 3.16
N THR A 100 1.75 28.07 3.32
CA THR A 100 1.79 28.75 4.60
C THR A 100 0.76 29.87 4.63
N LEU A 101 -0.10 29.87 5.64
CA LEU A 101 -1.04 30.93 5.94
C LEU A 101 -0.57 31.66 7.20
N TYR A 102 -0.49 32.98 7.12
CA TYR A 102 -0.04 33.80 8.25
C TYR A 102 -0.80 35.11 8.38
N GLN A 103 -0.77 35.70 9.57
CA GLN A 103 -1.24 37.06 9.83
C GLN A 103 -0.11 38.05 9.68
N PRO A 104 -0.34 39.18 8.98
CA PRO A 104 0.65 40.26 8.84
C PRO A 104 0.81 41.08 10.12
N GLU A 105 1.99 41.72 10.27
CA GLU A 105 2.34 42.59 11.40
C GLU A 105 1.55 43.90 11.37
N ASN A 106 1.27 44.46 10.18
CA ASN A 106 0.67 45.77 10.03
C ASN A 106 -0.77 45.82 10.54
N PRO A 107 -1.13 46.72 11.47
CA PRO A 107 -2.48 46.89 11.99
C PRO A 107 -3.55 47.23 10.92
N GLU A 108 -3.14 47.88 9.81
CA GLU A 108 -4.05 48.17 8.68
C GLU A 108 -4.55 46.91 7.98
N HIS A 109 -3.84 45.79 8.17
CA HIS A 109 -4.20 44.48 7.64
C HIS A 109 -4.71 43.51 8.73
N ALA A 110 -5.17 44.03 9.86
CA ALA A 110 -5.72 43.21 10.95
C ALA A 110 -6.89 42.36 10.45
N GLY A 111 -6.84 41.06 10.74
CA GLY A 111 -7.83 40.07 10.25
C GLY A 111 -7.60 39.58 8.82
N GLN A 112 -6.57 40.07 8.13
CA GLN A 112 -6.18 39.53 6.83
C GLN A 112 -5.37 38.24 7.00
N VAL A 113 -5.56 37.28 6.09
CA VAL A 113 -4.75 36.07 5.95
C VAL A 113 -3.92 36.18 4.68
N ILE A 114 -2.62 36.04 4.84
CA ILE A 114 -1.67 36.04 3.73
C ILE A 114 -1.24 34.60 3.43
N ALA A 115 -1.23 34.26 2.16
CA ALA A 115 -0.76 32.97 1.67
C ALA A 115 0.61 33.07 1.02
N VAL A 116 1.50 32.14 1.35
CA VAL A 116 2.79 31.95 0.70
C VAL A 116 2.92 30.48 0.29
N GLN A 117 3.24 30.27 -0.98
CA GLN A 117 3.59 28.96 -1.52
C GLN A 117 5.09 28.89 -1.72
N THR A 118 5.73 27.85 -1.21
CA THR A 118 7.18 27.66 -1.29
C THR A 118 7.49 26.21 -1.61
N ARG A 119 8.53 25.98 -2.42
CA ARG A 119 9.06 24.64 -2.70
C ARG A 119 10.39 24.47 -2.02
N VAL A 120 10.53 23.38 -1.30
CA VAL A 120 11.75 22.96 -0.62
C VAL A 120 12.23 21.67 -1.23
N ALA A 121 13.35 21.74 -1.97
CA ALA A 121 13.97 20.54 -2.51
C ALA A 121 14.73 19.78 -1.41
N PHE A 122 14.68 18.47 -1.44
CA PHE A 122 15.44 17.62 -0.53
C PHE A 122 16.20 16.53 -1.27
N GLN A 123 17.33 16.10 -0.69
CA GLN A 123 18.10 14.96 -1.14
C GLN A 123 18.67 14.25 0.06
N GLU A 124 18.30 12.96 0.21
CA GLU A 124 18.67 12.13 1.34
C GLU A 124 19.17 10.76 0.89
N GLN A 125 19.85 10.06 1.79
CA GLN A 125 20.27 8.68 1.56
C GLN A 125 19.53 7.75 2.51
N TRP A 126 18.94 6.72 1.94
CA TRP A 126 18.26 5.66 2.69
C TRP A 126 19.06 4.37 2.60
N HIS A 127 19.46 3.84 3.76
CA HIS A 127 20.06 2.50 3.84
C HIS A 127 18.95 1.46 3.74
N MET A 128 18.98 0.66 2.68
CA MET A 128 17.98 -0.38 2.41
C MET A 128 18.63 -1.55 1.70
N GLU A 129 18.64 -2.69 2.36
CA GLU A 129 19.04 -3.95 1.72
C GLU A 129 17.99 -4.33 0.66
N ALA A 130 18.43 -4.58 -0.56
CA ALA A 130 17.59 -5.00 -1.68
C ALA A 130 18.32 -5.94 -2.61
N GLU A 131 17.59 -6.85 -3.26
CA GLU A 131 18.16 -7.77 -4.23
C GLU A 131 18.78 -7.01 -5.42
N PRO A 132 19.95 -7.42 -5.92
CA PRO A 132 20.67 -6.65 -6.94
C PRO A 132 19.86 -6.38 -8.22
N ALA A 133 18.98 -7.28 -8.61
CA ALA A 133 18.17 -7.19 -9.83
C ALA A 133 16.76 -6.63 -9.59
N SER A 134 16.42 -6.27 -8.34
CA SER A 134 15.06 -5.80 -8.01
C SER A 134 14.84 -4.34 -8.38
N THR A 135 13.59 -3.98 -8.65
CA THR A 135 13.11 -2.60 -8.79
C THR A 135 12.43 -2.17 -7.50
N ILE A 136 12.73 -0.96 -7.03
CA ILE A 136 12.14 -0.43 -5.79
C ILE A 136 11.15 0.67 -6.16
N PHE A 137 9.94 0.54 -5.66
CA PHE A 137 8.89 1.57 -5.74
C PHE A 137 8.79 2.26 -4.40
N MET A 138 8.79 3.58 -4.44
CA MET A 138 8.75 4.42 -3.24
C MET A 138 7.58 5.37 -3.28
N ASP A 139 7.06 5.63 -2.10
CA ASP A 139 6.10 6.69 -1.84
C ASP A 139 6.57 7.54 -0.66
N CYS A 140 6.19 8.82 -0.70
CA CYS A 140 6.59 9.81 0.29
C CYS A 140 5.38 10.62 0.73
N GLN A 141 5.16 10.71 2.03
CA GLN A 141 4.08 11.49 2.62
C GLN A 141 4.60 12.40 3.72
N VAL A 142 4.02 13.59 3.82
CA VAL A 142 4.29 14.48 4.94
C VAL A 142 3.48 14.02 6.15
N GLU A 143 4.17 13.58 7.20
CA GLU A 143 3.50 13.21 8.46
C GLU A 143 3.24 14.41 9.36
N LYS A 144 4.22 15.32 9.43
CA LYS A 144 4.14 16.47 10.33
C LYS A 144 4.99 17.61 9.82
N ILE A 145 4.52 18.83 10.00
CA ILE A 145 5.31 20.05 9.81
C ILE A 145 5.23 20.86 11.09
N GLU A 146 6.39 21.10 11.70
CA GLU A 146 6.57 22.04 12.80
C GLU A 146 7.20 23.31 12.25
N HIS A 147 6.96 24.44 12.90
CA HIS A 147 7.52 25.72 12.51
C HIS A 147 7.97 26.54 13.72
N MET A 148 8.93 27.42 13.47
CA MET A 148 9.42 28.40 14.41
C MET A 148 9.65 29.72 13.70
N VAL A 149 8.99 30.79 14.14
CA VAL A 149 9.22 32.14 13.62
C VAL A 149 10.56 32.64 14.15
N ILE A 150 11.44 33.07 13.25
CA ILE A 150 12.77 33.61 13.57
C ILE A 150 12.70 35.15 13.66
N ASN A 151 12.05 35.77 12.67
CA ASN A 151 11.77 37.20 12.64
C ASN A 151 10.60 37.48 11.66
N GLU A 152 10.23 38.72 11.47
CA GLU A 152 9.10 39.14 10.63
C GLU A 152 9.20 38.73 9.15
N ARG A 153 10.40 38.35 8.67
CA ARG A 153 10.66 37.97 7.27
C ARG A 153 11.13 36.54 7.12
N LYS A 154 11.27 35.78 8.23
CA LYS A 154 11.89 34.47 8.20
C LYS A 154 11.30 33.54 9.24
N TYR A 155 10.98 32.32 8.83
CA TYR A 155 10.61 31.23 9.72
C TYR A 155 11.32 29.94 9.32
N ARG A 156 11.52 29.05 10.26
CA ARG A 156 12.09 27.71 10.05
C ARG A 156 10.99 26.70 10.08
N ILE A 157 11.04 25.75 9.15
CA ILE A 157 10.22 24.56 9.17
C ILE A 157 11.05 23.35 9.55
N LYS A 158 10.37 22.36 10.14
CA LYS A 158 10.85 21.00 10.32
C LYS A 158 9.77 20.06 9.82
N ALA A 159 9.98 19.52 8.64
CA ALA A 159 9.07 18.56 8.01
C ALA A 159 9.55 17.14 8.29
N VAL A 160 8.65 16.29 8.79
CA VAL A 160 8.85 14.86 8.95
C VAL A 160 8.16 14.17 7.79
N LEU A 161 8.96 13.50 6.95
CA LEU A 161 8.47 12.77 5.80
C LEU A 161 8.53 11.27 6.07
N ALA A 162 7.41 10.58 5.85
CA ALA A 162 7.35 9.13 5.86
C ALA A 162 7.68 8.58 4.48
N LEU A 163 8.63 7.67 4.42
CA LEU A 163 9.00 6.93 3.22
C LEU A 163 8.52 5.49 3.35
N ARG A 164 7.80 5.03 2.35
CA ARG A 164 7.41 3.63 2.17
C ARG A 164 8.07 3.11 0.90
N ALA A 165 8.52 1.88 0.92
CA ALA A 165 9.10 1.25 -0.26
C ALA A 165 8.65 -0.19 -0.41
N ARG A 166 8.47 -0.60 -1.66
CA ARG A 166 8.25 -1.98 -2.09
C ARG A 166 9.34 -2.40 -3.04
N GLU A 167 9.92 -3.51 -2.75
CA GLU A 167 10.86 -4.17 -3.64
C GLU A 167 10.11 -5.18 -4.51
N HIS A 168 10.26 -5.06 -5.82
CA HIS A 168 9.77 -6.02 -6.80
C HIS A 168 10.94 -6.71 -7.45
N SER A 169 11.04 -8.02 -7.29
CA SER A 169 12.05 -8.83 -7.96
C SER A 169 11.38 -9.93 -8.78
N ASP A 170 11.68 -9.96 -10.08
CA ASP A 170 11.29 -11.04 -10.95
C ASP A 170 12.35 -12.13 -10.88
N VAL A 171 12.02 -13.20 -10.18
CA VAL A 171 12.92 -14.34 -9.98
C VAL A 171 12.48 -15.48 -10.88
N GLN A 172 13.41 -15.99 -11.68
CA GLN A 172 13.20 -17.26 -12.36
C GLN A 172 13.55 -18.39 -11.40
N ILE A 173 12.57 -19.23 -11.12
CA ILE A 173 12.74 -20.43 -10.32
C ILE A 173 12.76 -21.66 -11.21
N GLU A 174 13.67 -22.59 -10.92
CA GLU A 174 13.76 -23.87 -11.59
C GLU A 174 12.90 -24.89 -10.88
N VAL A 175 11.86 -25.38 -11.55
CA VAL A 175 10.98 -26.44 -11.06
C VAL A 175 11.40 -27.76 -11.68
N PHE A 176 11.73 -28.74 -10.84
CA PHE A 176 12.12 -30.07 -11.28
C PHE A 176 10.95 -30.76 -11.99
N GLU A 177 11.21 -31.32 -13.19
CA GLU A 177 10.22 -32.04 -13.98
C GLU A 177 10.55 -33.52 -14.19
N GLY A 178 11.78 -33.92 -13.87
CA GLY A 178 12.20 -35.31 -14.00
C GLY A 178 13.65 -35.46 -14.43
N ILE A 179 13.99 -36.70 -14.78
CA ILE A 179 15.30 -37.07 -15.31
C ILE A 179 15.08 -37.89 -16.56
N THR A 180 15.69 -37.48 -17.68
CA THR A 180 15.51 -38.14 -18.97
C THR A 180 15.98 -39.61 -18.91
N GLY A 181 15.10 -40.53 -19.30
CA GLY A 181 15.36 -41.97 -19.32
C GLY A 181 15.24 -42.67 -17.96
N GLU A 182 14.82 -41.99 -16.92
CA GLU A 182 14.56 -42.54 -15.58
C GLU A 182 13.08 -42.48 -15.25
N ASP A 183 12.56 -43.53 -14.62
CA ASP A 183 11.15 -43.60 -14.16
C ASP A 183 11.03 -43.02 -12.74
N ILE A 184 10.94 -41.69 -12.66
CA ILE A 184 10.81 -40.97 -11.41
C ILE A 184 9.32 -40.80 -11.10
N GLN A 185 8.90 -41.32 -9.95
CA GLN A 185 7.58 -41.06 -9.40
C GLN A 185 7.61 -39.72 -8.67
N MET A 186 6.64 -38.84 -8.94
CA MET A 186 6.60 -37.48 -8.42
C MET A 186 5.27 -37.19 -7.74
N LEU A 187 5.33 -36.63 -6.55
CA LEU A 187 4.18 -36.01 -5.88
C LEU A 187 4.15 -34.54 -6.29
N LYS A 188 3.10 -34.17 -7.01
CA LYS A 188 2.92 -32.80 -7.50
C LYS A 188 1.83 -32.10 -6.72
N GLU A 189 2.00 -30.80 -6.53
CA GLU A 189 1.01 -29.89 -6.00
C GLU A 189 0.89 -28.67 -6.92
N THR A 190 -0.33 -28.13 -7.02
CA THR A 190 -0.56 -26.88 -7.76
C THR A 190 -0.57 -25.71 -6.79
N VAL A 191 0.34 -24.78 -6.96
CA VAL A 191 0.39 -23.51 -6.23
C VAL A 191 -0.09 -22.38 -7.14
N GLU A 192 -0.83 -21.44 -6.56
CA GLU A 192 -1.22 -20.19 -7.25
C GLU A 192 -0.32 -19.07 -6.78
N ILE A 193 0.35 -18.40 -7.72
CA ILE A 193 1.30 -17.32 -7.45
C ILE A 193 0.94 -16.12 -8.31
N ALA A 194 0.85 -14.95 -7.68
CA ALA A 194 0.64 -13.69 -8.37
C ALA A 194 1.93 -13.23 -9.08
N ASN A 195 1.80 -12.86 -10.32
CA ASN A 195 2.85 -12.25 -11.11
C ASN A 195 2.42 -10.87 -11.58
N LEU A 196 3.34 -9.92 -11.59
CA LEU A 196 3.16 -8.64 -12.22
C LEU A 196 3.17 -8.84 -13.74
N SER A 197 2.00 -8.74 -14.36
CA SER A 197 1.85 -8.98 -15.80
C SER A 197 2.12 -7.75 -16.62
N GLN A 198 1.71 -6.59 -16.13
CA GLN A 198 1.91 -5.33 -16.81
C GLN A 198 1.99 -4.18 -15.81
N ARG A 199 2.91 -3.25 -16.07
CA ARG A 199 2.98 -1.94 -15.42
C ARG A 199 2.78 -0.86 -16.44
N LYS A 200 1.97 0.14 -16.10
CA LYS A 200 1.68 1.24 -16.98
C LYS A 200 1.63 2.56 -16.22
N LYS A 201 2.11 3.61 -16.89
CA LYS A 201 1.93 5.00 -16.51
C LYS A 201 1.09 5.65 -17.61
N ASP A 202 0.04 6.35 -17.21
CA ASP A 202 -0.83 7.11 -18.11
C ASP A 202 -1.06 8.52 -17.56
N VAL A 203 -1.34 9.48 -18.45
CA VAL A 203 -1.53 10.88 -18.09
C VAL A 203 -2.90 11.33 -18.60
N PHE A 204 -3.66 11.92 -17.72
CA PHE A 204 -4.99 12.44 -18.03
C PHE A 204 -5.06 13.92 -17.71
N SER A 205 -5.37 14.75 -18.72
CA SER A 205 -5.49 16.21 -18.57
C SER A 205 -6.89 16.58 -18.12
N ILE A 206 -6.98 17.48 -17.17
CA ILE A 206 -8.21 18.07 -16.64
C ILE A 206 -8.23 19.55 -16.96
N ASP A 207 -9.38 20.02 -17.35
CA ASP A 207 -9.68 21.43 -17.60
C ASP A 207 -11.19 21.66 -17.42
N GLU A 208 -11.60 21.94 -16.16
CA GLU A 208 -12.99 22.01 -15.77
C GLU A 208 -13.30 23.34 -15.04
N GLU A 209 -14.45 23.92 -15.34
CA GLU A 209 -14.94 25.10 -14.62
C GLU A 209 -15.62 24.67 -13.32
N ILE A 210 -15.29 25.37 -12.24
CA ILE A 210 -15.92 25.22 -10.91
C ILE A 210 -16.86 26.41 -10.70
N GLU A 211 -18.13 26.12 -10.47
CA GLU A 211 -19.12 27.13 -10.14
C GLU A 211 -18.82 27.80 -8.80
N VAL A 212 -18.76 29.12 -8.76
CA VAL A 212 -18.59 29.88 -7.52
C VAL A 212 -19.93 29.95 -6.80
N LYS A 213 -19.98 29.43 -5.57
CA LYS A 213 -21.22 29.40 -4.77
C LYS A 213 -21.56 30.72 -4.07
N ASP A 214 -20.62 31.65 -4.02
CA ASP A 214 -20.82 32.98 -3.46
C ASP A 214 -21.26 33.98 -4.57
N GLU A 215 -22.11 34.93 -4.22
CA GLU A 215 -22.49 36.01 -5.12
C GLU A 215 -21.35 37.02 -5.35
N LYS A 216 -20.31 36.98 -4.50
CA LYS A 216 -19.15 37.86 -4.59
C LYS A 216 -18.06 37.26 -5.45
N ILE A 217 -17.33 38.12 -6.15
CA ILE A 217 -16.27 37.76 -7.06
C ILE A 217 -15.04 37.25 -6.27
N PRO A 218 -14.50 36.06 -6.57
CA PRO A 218 -13.25 35.59 -6.01
C PRO A 218 -12.08 36.52 -6.36
N GLU A 219 -11.22 36.81 -5.39
CA GLU A 219 -10.09 37.71 -5.58
C GLU A 219 -8.75 36.96 -5.50
N ASN A 220 -8.52 36.17 -4.44
CA ASN A 220 -7.30 35.43 -4.27
C ASN A 220 -7.57 34.04 -3.68
N ILE A 221 -6.90 33.03 -4.19
CA ILE A 221 -6.88 31.70 -3.59
C ILE A 221 -5.78 31.69 -2.53
N LEU A 222 -6.19 31.46 -1.29
CA LEU A 222 -5.27 31.38 -0.13
C LEU A 222 -4.72 29.97 0.04
N LYS A 223 -5.59 28.94 -0.12
CA LYS A 223 -5.20 27.55 0.04
C LYS A 223 -6.05 26.67 -0.86
N GLN A 224 -5.44 25.61 -1.36
CA GLN A 224 -6.13 24.58 -2.13
C GLN A 224 -5.64 23.20 -1.69
N ASP A 225 -6.57 22.32 -1.36
CA ASP A 225 -6.31 20.90 -1.13
C ASP A 225 -7.06 20.11 -2.20
N ILE A 226 -6.30 19.38 -3.00
CA ILE A 226 -6.83 18.64 -4.15
C ILE A 226 -6.44 17.18 -4.00
N HIS A 227 -7.42 16.28 -3.98
CA HIS A 227 -7.22 14.84 -3.84
C HIS A 227 -7.91 14.10 -4.98
N VAL A 228 -7.22 13.14 -5.56
CA VAL A 228 -7.77 12.27 -6.61
C VAL A 228 -8.04 10.91 -6.02
N VAL A 229 -9.29 10.45 -6.12
CA VAL A 229 -9.76 9.22 -5.48
C VAL A 229 -10.39 8.29 -6.50
N GLU A 230 -10.05 7.00 -6.47
CA GLU A 230 -10.72 5.96 -7.25
C GLU A 230 -12.16 5.79 -6.76
N ASN A 231 -13.12 5.72 -7.70
CA ASN A 231 -14.50 5.38 -7.40
C ASN A 231 -14.84 3.97 -7.89
N TYR A 232 -14.54 3.69 -9.15
CA TYR A 232 -14.83 2.41 -9.78
C TYR A 232 -13.86 2.14 -10.91
N LYS A 233 -13.49 0.86 -11.10
CA LYS A 233 -12.69 0.41 -12.22
C LYS A 233 -13.27 -0.82 -12.89
N GLN A 234 -13.12 -0.89 -14.20
CA GLN A 234 -13.39 -2.07 -15.01
C GLN A 234 -12.17 -2.40 -15.85
N ILE A 235 -11.67 -3.61 -15.68
CA ILE A 235 -10.47 -4.10 -16.39
C ILE A 235 -10.91 -5.14 -17.42
N THR A 236 -10.44 -4.94 -18.64
CA THR A 236 -10.59 -5.90 -19.75
C THR A 236 -9.20 -6.27 -20.27
N ASN A 237 -9.09 -7.15 -21.25
CA ASN A 237 -7.80 -7.50 -21.83
C ASN A 237 -7.17 -6.35 -22.68
N GLU A 238 -7.97 -5.36 -23.07
CA GLU A 238 -7.55 -4.30 -23.99
C GLU A 238 -7.47 -2.92 -23.31
N LYS A 239 -8.25 -2.69 -22.28
CA LYS A 239 -8.32 -1.39 -21.60
C LYS A 239 -8.79 -1.48 -20.15
N ILE A 240 -8.43 -0.47 -19.40
CA ILE A 240 -9.01 -0.14 -18.10
C ILE A 240 -9.91 1.07 -18.29
N VAL A 241 -11.15 0.96 -17.82
CA VAL A 241 -12.05 2.10 -17.65
C VAL A 241 -12.03 2.47 -16.18
N LEU A 242 -11.52 3.64 -15.87
CA LEU A 242 -11.32 4.12 -14.52
C LEU A 242 -12.18 5.36 -14.29
N ASN A 243 -13.13 5.26 -13.36
CA ASN A 243 -13.89 6.40 -12.87
C ASN A 243 -13.31 6.86 -11.54
N GLY A 244 -13.15 8.14 -11.38
CA GLY A 244 -12.65 8.74 -10.16
C GLY A 244 -13.30 10.08 -9.86
N PHE A 245 -12.98 10.59 -8.69
CA PHE A 245 -13.38 11.92 -8.25
C PHE A 245 -12.14 12.74 -7.90
N ILE A 246 -12.18 14.01 -8.25
CA ILE A 246 -11.26 15.03 -7.78
C ILE A 246 -12.01 15.82 -6.72
N TYR A 247 -11.57 15.70 -5.47
CA TYR A 247 -12.08 16.50 -4.37
C TYR A 247 -11.24 17.76 -4.25
N VAL A 248 -11.89 18.90 -4.31
CA VAL A 248 -11.27 20.22 -4.26
C VAL A 248 -11.79 20.95 -3.04
N ASN A 249 -10.92 21.33 -2.13
CA ASN A 249 -11.24 22.12 -0.95
C ASN A 249 -10.45 23.44 -1.02
N LEU A 250 -11.16 24.54 -1.23
CA LEU A 250 -10.58 25.86 -1.45
C LEU A 250 -10.84 26.77 -0.25
N LEU A 251 -9.81 27.54 0.09
CA LEU A 251 -9.93 28.73 0.90
C LEU A 251 -9.55 29.93 0.02
N TYR A 252 -10.45 30.86 -0.16
CA TYR A 252 -10.24 32.03 -1.02
C TYR A 252 -10.83 33.28 -0.40
N THR A 253 -10.42 34.46 -0.90
CA THR A 253 -11.00 35.74 -0.55
C THR A 253 -11.91 36.22 -1.67
N VAL A 254 -12.95 36.95 -1.28
CA VAL A 254 -13.86 37.67 -2.20
C VAL A 254 -13.64 39.18 -2.02
N GLN A 255 -14.07 39.96 -3.02
CA GLN A 255 -13.98 41.44 -2.94
C GLN A 255 -14.70 41.98 -1.72
N ALA A 256 -13.97 42.77 -0.92
CA ALA A 256 -14.53 43.44 0.25
C ALA A 256 -15.51 44.55 -0.16
N GLN A 257 -16.61 44.68 0.56
CA GLN A 257 -17.50 45.85 0.46
C GLN A 257 -17.03 46.94 1.44
N GLU A 258 -17.49 48.19 1.24
CA GLU A 258 -17.21 49.28 2.17
C GLU A 258 -17.71 48.89 3.58
N GLU A 259 -16.85 49.06 4.61
CA GLU A 259 -17.09 48.71 6.01
C GLU A 259 -17.07 47.20 6.34
N GLU A 260 -16.75 46.28 5.39
CA GLU A 260 -16.67 44.87 5.67
C GLU A 260 -15.31 44.51 6.30
N ARG A 261 -15.31 43.63 7.30
CA ARG A 261 -14.07 43.15 7.94
C ARG A 261 -13.35 42.20 7.04
N MET A 262 -12.03 42.21 7.07
CA MET A 262 -11.22 41.30 6.24
C MET A 262 -11.50 39.81 6.48
N ALA A 263 -11.78 39.41 7.71
CA ALA A 263 -12.19 38.04 8.02
C ALA A 263 -13.54 37.66 7.39
N ASP A 264 -14.40 38.64 7.08
CA ASP A 264 -15.70 38.43 6.44
C ASP A 264 -15.59 38.24 4.91
N THR A 265 -14.42 38.44 4.34
CA THR A 265 -14.16 38.17 2.92
C THR A 265 -13.66 36.75 2.67
N ILE A 266 -13.31 35.99 3.70
CA ILE A 266 -12.78 34.63 3.57
C ILE A 266 -13.91 33.63 3.35
N ARG A 267 -13.74 32.76 2.37
CA ARG A 267 -14.69 31.70 2.00
C ARG A 267 -14.01 30.35 1.89
N GLN A 268 -14.73 29.33 2.33
CA GLN A 268 -14.40 27.93 2.02
C GLN A 268 -15.40 27.40 1.01
N GLN A 269 -14.91 26.70 0.00
CA GLN A 269 -15.74 25.98 -0.94
C GLN A 269 -15.16 24.59 -1.18
N GLN A 270 -16.02 23.59 -1.09
CA GLN A 270 -15.68 22.20 -1.42
C GLN A 270 -16.44 21.78 -2.67
N GLU A 271 -15.71 21.18 -3.61
CA GLU A 271 -16.27 20.70 -4.87
C GLU A 271 -15.79 19.28 -5.16
N LYS A 272 -16.59 18.57 -5.94
CA LYS A 272 -16.35 17.22 -6.38
C LYS A 272 -16.50 17.16 -7.88
N VAL A 273 -15.40 16.94 -8.58
CA VAL A 273 -15.34 16.82 -10.04
C VAL A 273 -15.18 15.36 -10.41
N GLU A 274 -16.07 14.83 -11.23
CA GLU A 274 -16.00 13.45 -11.73
C GLU A 274 -15.16 13.39 -12.99
N PHE A 275 -14.32 12.34 -13.11
CA PHE A 275 -13.58 12.07 -14.33
C PHE A 275 -13.65 10.62 -14.74
N THR A 276 -13.48 10.36 -16.03
CA THR A 276 -13.35 9.02 -16.59
C THR A 276 -12.11 8.94 -17.46
N GLN A 277 -11.21 8.02 -17.11
CA GLN A 277 -9.98 7.78 -17.86
C GLN A 277 -10.02 6.42 -18.53
N PHE A 278 -9.56 6.35 -19.79
CA PHE A 278 -9.41 5.13 -20.56
C PHE A 278 -7.94 4.81 -20.73
N ILE A 279 -7.46 3.77 -20.06
CA ILE A 279 -6.04 3.38 -20.12
C ILE A 279 -5.91 2.16 -21.02
N PRO A 280 -5.30 2.26 -22.21
CA PRO A 280 -5.10 1.13 -23.09
C PRO A 280 -4.07 0.17 -22.50
N ILE A 281 -4.42 -1.11 -22.45
CA ILE A 281 -3.55 -2.22 -22.02
C ILE A 281 -3.60 -3.33 -23.05
N GLN A 282 -2.69 -4.29 -22.94
CA GLN A 282 -2.72 -5.50 -23.75
C GLN A 282 -2.32 -6.68 -22.88
N MET A 283 -3.27 -7.57 -22.63
CA MET A 283 -3.06 -8.73 -21.78
C MET A 283 -3.60 -10.00 -22.45
N ASP A 284 -2.83 -11.09 -22.36
CA ASP A 284 -3.25 -12.39 -22.87
C ASP A 284 -4.32 -13.04 -21.99
N GLN A 285 -4.31 -12.72 -20.70
CA GLN A 285 -5.26 -13.19 -19.70
C GLN A 285 -5.86 -12.02 -18.94
N LEU A 286 -7.10 -12.17 -18.46
CA LEU A 286 -7.71 -11.15 -17.62
C LEU A 286 -6.92 -10.97 -16.33
N ALA A 287 -6.67 -9.72 -15.93
CA ALA A 287 -6.02 -9.42 -14.66
C ALA A 287 -6.84 -10.00 -13.49
N GLY A 288 -6.17 -10.69 -12.59
CA GLY A 288 -6.74 -11.15 -11.32
C GLY A 288 -6.89 -10.02 -10.30
N GLY A 289 -6.16 -8.92 -10.49
CA GLY A 289 -6.21 -7.72 -9.68
C GLY A 289 -5.33 -6.61 -10.21
N SER A 290 -5.47 -5.44 -9.61
CA SER A 290 -4.73 -4.24 -10.00
C SER A 290 -4.49 -3.34 -8.80
N GLU A 291 -3.34 -2.72 -8.77
CA GLU A 291 -3.04 -1.59 -7.88
C GLU A 291 -3.02 -0.30 -8.72
N ILE A 292 -3.77 0.71 -8.28
CA ILE A 292 -3.85 1.99 -8.97
C ILE A 292 -3.47 3.11 -8.01
N THR A 293 -2.51 3.93 -8.44
CA THR A 293 -2.05 5.09 -7.68
C THR A 293 -2.14 6.34 -8.55
N PHE A 294 -2.70 7.41 -7.98
CA PHE A 294 -2.77 8.71 -8.63
C PHE A 294 -1.70 9.65 -8.09
N ASP A 295 -1.17 10.46 -8.97
CA ASP A 295 -0.41 11.64 -8.65
C ASP A 295 -1.14 12.86 -9.24
N GLY A 296 -1.82 13.60 -8.38
CA GLY A 296 -2.56 14.82 -8.71
C GLY A 296 -1.79 16.10 -8.37
N SER A 297 -0.49 16.03 -8.08
CA SER A 297 0.32 17.20 -7.70
C SER A 297 0.38 18.28 -8.79
N GLY A 298 0.09 17.91 -10.04
CA GLY A 298 -0.03 18.83 -11.16
C GLY A 298 -1.33 19.62 -11.22
N LEU A 299 -2.36 19.25 -10.44
CA LEU A 299 -3.67 19.90 -10.44
C LEU A 299 -3.64 21.20 -9.64
N LYS A 300 -4.29 22.23 -10.20
CA LYS A 300 -4.42 23.55 -9.58
C LYS A 300 -5.74 24.19 -9.92
N VAL A 301 -6.29 24.94 -8.96
CA VAL A 301 -7.42 25.83 -9.23
C VAL A 301 -6.89 27.25 -9.43
N ARG A 302 -7.38 27.92 -10.46
CA ARG A 302 -7.06 29.32 -10.77
C ARG A 302 -8.33 30.14 -10.91
N ILE A 303 -8.20 31.42 -10.64
CA ILE A 303 -9.22 32.42 -10.97
C ILE A 303 -8.93 32.88 -12.39
N GLY A 304 -9.86 32.68 -13.30
CA GLY A 304 -9.75 33.06 -14.70
C GLY A 304 -11.03 33.72 -15.21
N ALA A 305 -10.94 34.41 -16.36
CA ALA A 305 -12.13 34.89 -17.05
C ALA A 305 -12.81 33.71 -17.74
N GLY A 306 -14.10 33.49 -17.46
CA GLY A 306 -14.94 32.57 -18.21
C GLY A 306 -15.27 33.10 -19.62
N GLU A 307 -16.00 32.31 -20.40
CA GLU A 307 -16.42 32.68 -21.77
C GLU A 307 -17.30 33.96 -21.79
N ASP A 308 -17.97 34.25 -20.68
CA ASP A 308 -18.88 35.41 -20.49
C ASP A 308 -18.21 36.63 -19.84
N GLU A 309 -16.85 36.67 -19.77
CA GLU A 309 -16.06 37.68 -19.06
C GLU A 309 -16.26 37.69 -17.53
N GLU A 310 -17.06 36.80 -16.98
CA GLU A 310 -17.20 36.60 -15.54
C GLU A 310 -15.97 35.86 -14.98
N LEU A 311 -15.51 36.25 -13.79
CA LEU A 311 -14.43 35.54 -13.10
C LEU A 311 -14.95 34.22 -12.54
N LYS A 312 -14.34 33.14 -12.99
CA LYS A 312 -14.67 31.77 -12.59
C LYS A 312 -13.47 31.08 -11.96
N LEU A 313 -13.74 30.05 -11.19
CA LEU A 313 -12.72 29.13 -10.72
C LEU A 313 -12.52 28.04 -11.79
N ARG A 314 -11.29 27.71 -12.12
CA ARG A 314 -10.95 26.72 -13.13
C ARG A 314 -9.97 25.71 -12.54
N LEU A 315 -10.34 24.44 -12.56
CA LEU A 315 -9.48 23.31 -12.20
C LEU A 315 -8.74 22.85 -13.46
N GLU A 316 -7.42 22.97 -13.45
CA GLU A 316 -6.58 22.62 -14.59
C GLU A 316 -5.36 21.81 -14.15
N GLY A 317 -4.82 21.00 -15.05
CA GLY A 317 -3.59 20.26 -14.84
C GLY A 317 -3.67 18.81 -15.31
N GLU A 318 -2.80 17.97 -14.78
CA GLU A 318 -2.67 16.58 -15.17
C GLU A 318 -2.75 15.65 -13.96
N ILE A 319 -3.44 14.54 -14.16
CA ILE A 319 -3.42 13.38 -13.25
C ILE A 319 -2.48 12.35 -13.87
N ILE A 320 -1.44 11.96 -13.16
CA ILE A 320 -0.59 10.84 -13.55
C ILE A 320 -1.11 9.59 -12.84
N THR A 321 -1.51 8.59 -13.63
CA THR A 321 -2.03 7.33 -13.12
C THR A 321 -0.99 6.22 -13.30
N TYR A 322 -0.60 5.58 -12.22
CA TYR A 322 0.26 4.40 -12.22
C TYR A 322 -0.61 3.16 -12.00
N VAL A 323 -0.44 2.17 -12.84
CA VAL A 323 -1.23 0.93 -12.82
C VAL A 323 -0.30 -0.27 -12.84
N ASP A 324 -0.43 -1.13 -11.82
CA ASP A 324 0.16 -2.45 -11.76
C ASP A 324 -0.94 -3.50 -11.92
N LEU A 325 -0.78 -4.39 -12.90
CA LEU A 325 -1.72 -5.46 -13.19
C LEU A 325 -1.11 -6.81 -12.83
N TYR A 326 -1.82 -7.57 -12.04
CA TYR A 326 -1.40 -8.87 -11.55
C TYR A 326 -2.27 -10.00 -12.12
N THR A 327 -1.65 -11.13 -12.41
CA THR A 327 -2.33 -12.39 -12.74
C THR A 327 -1.93 -13.47 -11.73
N ASN A 328 -2.88 -14.29 -11.29
CA ASN A 328 -2.57 -15.49 -10.52
C ASN A 328 -2.29 -16.63 -11.50
N ASN A 329 -1.07 -17.09 -11.53
CA ASN A 329 -0.64 -18.21 -12.36
C ASN A 329 -0.63 -19.49 -11.52
N ARG A 330 -1.21 -20.56 -12.11
CA ARG A 330 -1.17 -21.90 -11.52
C ARG A 330 0.08 -22.62 -11.98
N GLN A 331 0.91 -23.01 -11.02
CA GLN A 331 2.14 -23.71 -11.27
C GLN A 331 2.15 -25.04 -10.55
N GLU A 332 2.40 -26.14 -11.30
CA GLU A 332 2.69 -27.43 -10.68
C GLU A 332 4.12 -27.44 -10.17
N ILE A 333 4.30 -27.82 -8.92
CA ILE A 333 5.59 -28.03 -8.26
C ILE A 333 5.69 -29.46 -7.77
N VAL A 334 6.91 -30.00 -7.71
CA VAL A 334 7.18 -31.33 -7.20
C VAL A 334 7.53 -31.25 -5.72
N LEU A 335 6.64 -31.76 -4.88
CA LEU A 335 6.82 -31.80 -3.42
C LEU A 335 7.76 -32.88 -2.97
N ASP A 336 7.74 -34.03 -3.66
CA ASP A 336 8.55 -35.20 -3.33
C ASP A 336 8.72 -36.08 -4.56
N ALA A 337 9.78 -36.86 -4.59
CA ALA A 337 10.07 -37.79 -5.68
C ALA A 337 10.79 -39.05 -5.18
N TYR A 338 10.65 -40.16 -5.90
CA TYR A 338 11.44 -41.37 -5.70
C TYR A 338 11.59 -42.15 -7.02
N HIS A 339 12.61 -43.01 -7.06
CA HIS A 339 12.80 -43.95 -8.15
C HIS A 339 12.52 -45.38 -7.67
N LYS A 340 11.89 -46.22 -8.54
CA LYS A 340 11.49 -47.58 -8.18
C LYS A 340 12.64 -48.53 -7.91
N GLU A 341 13.76 -48.36 -8.62
CA GLU A 341 14.86 -49.27 -8.56
C GLU A 341 16.08 -48.71 -7.84
N LYS A 342 16.30 -47.41 -7.92
CA LYS A 342 17.47 -46.70 -7.39
C LYS A 342 17.11 -45.93 -6.12
N ASP A 343 18.07 -45.71 -5.25
CA ASP A 343 17.89 -44.81 -4.13
C ASP A 343 18.03 -43.35 -4.62
N PHE A 344 16.90 -42.64 -4.68
CA PHE A 344 16.81 -41.25 -5.11
C PHE A 344 16.93 -40.35 -3.91
N ILE A 345 17.83 -39.38 -3.97
CA ILE A 345 18.03 -38.36 -2.94
C ILE A 345 17.94 -36.98 -3.59
N CYS A 346 17.45 -36.01 -2.83
CA CYS A 346 17.31 -34.62 -3.25
C CYS A 346 17.33 -33.69 -2.04
N ASP A 347 17.67 -32.44 -2.29
CA ASP A 347 17.53 -31.34 -1.34
C ASP A 347 16.24 -30.59 -1.59
N TYR A 348 15.83 -29.77 -0.63
CA TYR A 348 14.67 -28.91 -0.76
C TYR A 348 15.07 -27.47 -0.48
N GLN A 349 14.60 -26.57 -1.34
CA GLN A 349 14.71 -25.13 -1.16
C GLN A 349 13.35 -24.57 -0.78
N GLU A 350 13.25 -23.92 0.37
CA GLU A 350 12.05 -23.19 0.76
C GLU A 350 11.98 -21.88 -0.01
N LYS A 351 10.85 -21.60 -0.59
CA LYS A 351 10.52 -20.37 -1.32
C LYS A 351 9.18 -19.86 -0.84
N GLU A 352 8.98 -18.57 -0.99
CA GLU A 352 7.72 -17.91 -0.73
C GLU A 352 7.31 -17.10 -1.94
N GLY A 353 6.09 -17.32 -2.40
CA GLY A 353 5.39 -16.50 -3.35
C GLY A 353 4.26 -15.74 -2.66
N ARG A 354 3.54 -14.97 -3.42
CA ARG A 354 2.31 -14.31 -2.97
C ARG A 354 1.18 -14.60 -3.94
N MET A 355 0.00 -14.83 -3.42
CA MET A 355 -1.22 -14.96 -4.19
C MET A 355 -2.08 -13.72 -3.97
N LEU A 356 -2.55 -13.12 -5.04
CA LEU A 356 -3.52 -12.03 -4.93
C LEU A 356 -4.87 -12.62 -4.49
N VAL A 357 -5.37 -12.17 -3.37
CA VAL A 357 -6.69 -12.55 -2.83
C VAL A 357 -7.78 -11.67 -3.41
N GLY A 358 -7.48 -10.40 -3.60
CA GLY A 358 -8.37 -9.40 -4.19
C GLY A 358 -8.15 -8.02 -3.60
N ALA A 359 -9.03 -7.10 -4.00
CA ALA A 359 -9.09 -5.75 -3.46
C ALA A 359 -10.47 -5.49 -2.87
N ALA A 360 -10.54 -4.63 -1.87
CA ALA A 360 -11.78 -4.18 -1.27
C ALA A 360 -11.76 -2.67 -1.06
N MET A 361 -12.92 -2.07 -1.16
CA MET A 361 -13.11 -0.64 -0.91
C MET A 361 -14.24 -0.48 0.12
N SER A 362 -13.98 0.27 1.16
CA SER A 362 -14.95 0.52 2.22
C SER A 362 -14.94 1.98 2.66
N GLU A 363 -16.12 2.48 2.94
CA GLU A 363 -16.34 3.87 3.32
C GLU A 363 -17.08 3.93 4.66
N THR A 364 -16.71 4.89 5.49
CA THR A 364 -17.44 5.20 6.72
C THR A 364 -17.50 6.70 6.95
N SER A 365 -18.61 7.17 7.49
CA SER A 365 -18.75 8.56 7.95
C SER A 365 -18.66 8.56 9.47
N VAL A 366 -17.70 9.31 9.98
CA VAL A 366 -17.46 9.50 11.41
C VAL A 366 -17.96 10.88 11.80
N ARG A 367 -18.83 10.93 12.78
CA ARG A 367 -19.35 12.16 13.38
C ARG A 367 -18.87 12.24 14.82
N GLU A 368 -18.08 13.26 15.12
CA GLU A 368 -17.43 13.40 16.42
C GLU A 368 -17.58 14.83 16.97
N ILE A 369 -17.82 14.95 18.27
CA ILE A 369 -17.80 16.23 18.96
C ILE A 369 -16.40 16.46 19.51
N LEU A 370 -15.70 17.44 18.93
CA LEU A 370 -14.32 17.75 19.28
C LEU A 370 -14.25 18.95 20.23
N VAL A 371 -13.34 18.87 21.18
CA VAL A 371 -12.87 19.97 22.00
C VAL A 371 -11.40 20.20 21.62
N PRO A 372 -11.11 21.12 20.69
CA PRO A 372 -9.72 21.34 20.27
C PRO A 372 -8.83 21.73 21.44
N GLU A 373 -7.69 21.05 21.59
CA GLU A 373 -6.82 21.21 22.77
C GLU A 373 -6.14 22.57 22.85
N ASN A 374 -5.88 23.21 21.70
CA ASN A 374 -5.11 24.44 21.60
C ASN A 374 -5.95 25.66 21.20
N LEU A 375 -7.14 25.81 21.78
CA LEU A 375 -7.95 26.98 21.55
C LEU A 375 -7.35 28.21 22.25
N SER A 376 -6.92 29.19 21.45
CA SER A 376 -6.40 30.47 21.97
C SER A 376 -7.52 31.34 22.55
N CYS A 377 -8.73 31.19 22.07
CA CYS A 377 -9.95 31.88 22.53
C CYS A 377 -11.20 31.09 22.13
N ASP A 378 -12.36 31.52 22.60
CA ASP A 378 -13.64 30.90 22.22
C ASP A 378 -13.89 31.09 20.72
N ILE A 379 -14.37 30.03 20.06
CA ILE A 379 -14.71 30.02 18.65
C ILE A 379 -15.95 30.91 18.43
N ASP A 380 -15.81 31.91 17.56
CA ASP A 380 -16.98 32.66 17.09
C ASP A 380 -17.57 32.03 15.83
N ARG A 381 -16.75 31.83 14.80
CA ARG A 381 -17.12 31.12 13.58
C ARG A 381 -15.94 30.36 12.98
N ILE A 382 -16.25 29.31 12.24
CA ILE A 382 -15.27 28.52 11.49
C ILE A 382 -15.13 29.13 10.09
N LEU A 383 -13.89 29.33 9.64
CA LEU A 383 -13.56 29.85 8.32
C LEU A 383 -13.16 28.77 7.35
N TYR A 384 -12.45 27.75 7.85
CA TYR A 384 -11.89 26.70 7.02
C TYR A 384 -11.63 25.44 7.84
N VAL A 385 -11.89 24.29 7.24
CA VAL A 385 -11.51 23.00 7.81
C VAL A 385 -10.87 22.16 6.73
N CYS A 386 -9.77 21.49 7.08
CA CYS A 386 -9.10 20.51 6.24
C CYS A 386 -8.60 19.34 7.09
N GLY A 387 -8.31 18.24 6.45
CA GLY A 387 -7.84 17.04 7.13
C GLY A 387 -6.86 16.23 6.31
N SER A 388 -6.05 15.44 7.00
CA SER A 388 -5.17 14.45 6.40
C SER A 388 -5.23 13.16 7.20
N ALA A 389 -5.00 12.02 6.54
CA ALA A 389 -4.84 10.76 7.26
C ALA A 389 -3.62 10.85 8.19
N GLY A 390 -3.83 10.56 9.47
CA GLY A 390 -2.77 10.40 10.46
C GLY A 390 -2.18 8.99 10.41
N GLU A 391 -1.69 8.53 11.56
CA GLU A 391 -1.25 7.14 11.65
C GLU A 391 -2.47 6.20 11.63
N TYR A 392 -2.34 5.13 10.87
CA TYR A 392 -3.34 4.06 10.80
C TYR A 392 -2.66 2.71 10.63
N GLU A 393 -3.34 1.68 11.07
CA GLU A 393 -2.91 0.29 10.97
C GLU A 393 -4.06 -0.57 10.44
N SER A 394 -3.70 -1.54 9.61
CA SER A 394 -4.64 -2.47 9.01
C SER A 394 -4.17 -3.89 9.20
N HIS A 395 -5.10 -4.77 9.55
CA HIS A 395 -4.81 -6.20 9.70
C HIS A 395 -5.96 -7.07 9.20
N ALA A 396 -5.59 -8.24 8.68
CA ALA A 396 -6.55 -9.24 8.28
C ALA A 396 -6.97 -10.10 9.49
N GLU A 397 -8.27 -10.35 9.60
CA GLU A 397 -8.85 -11.38 10.44
C GLU A 397 -9.66 -12.36 9.56
N PRO A 398 -10.01 -13.55 10.05
CA PRO A 398 -10.87 -14.45 9.29
C PRO A 398 -12.15 -13.76 8.83
N GLY A 399 -12.32 -13.64 7.50
CA GLY A 399 -13.49 -13.06 6.86
C GLY A 399 -13.58 -11.54 6.80
N LYS A 400 -12.60 -10.77 7.29
CA LYS A 400 -12.64 -9.30 7.31
C LYS A 400 -11.26 -8.65 7.42
N ILE A 401 -11.20 -7.38 7.06
CA ILE A 401 -10.08 -6.46 7.33
C ILE A 401 -10.54 -5.46 8.38
N ILE A 402 -9.67 -5.12 9.31
CA ILE A 402 -9.89 -4.05 10.29
C ILE A 402 -8.83 -2.99 10.05
N THR A 403 -9.28 -1.76 9.78
CA THR A 403 -8.42 -0.57 9.64
C THR A 403 -8.80 0.44 10.71
N GLU A 404 -7.84 0.81 11.55
CA GLU A 404 -8.01 1.73 12.67
C GLU A 404 -6.95 2.84 12.60
N GLY A 405 -7.34 4.05 12.95
CA GLY A 405 -6.44 5.19 12.95
C GLY A 405 -7.12 6.48 13.33
N TYR A 406 -6.55 7.60 12.91
CA TYR A 406 -7.16 8.90 13.10
C TYR A 406 -6.96 9.80 11.89
N ILE A 407 -7.88 10.75 11.75
CA ILE A 407 -7.77 11.85 10.81
C ILE A 407 -7.31 13.08 11.59
N LEU A 408 -6.20 13.68 11.15
CA LEU A 408 -5.74 14.95 11.67
C LEU A 408 -6.55 16.07 11.04
N VAL A 409 -7.37 16.75 11.84
CA VAL A 409 -8.23 17.86 11.40
C VAL A 409 -7.60 19.18 11.83
N LYS A 410 -7.44 20.11 10.89
CA LYS A 410 -7.00 21.49 11.13
C LYS A 410 -8.12 22.45 10.80
N MET A 411 -8.32 23.44 11.64
CA MET A 411 -9.41 24.40 11.52
C MET A 411 -8.92 25.83 11.71
N LEU A 412 -9.25 26.70 10.77
CA LEU A 412 -9.15 28.14 10.95
C LEU A 412 -10.47 28.68 11.48
N TYR A 413 -10.42 29.50 12.52
CA TYR A 413 -11.59 30.08 13.13
C TYR A 413 -11.36 31.52 13.56
N VAL A 414 -12.45 32.30 13.59
CA VAL A 414 -12.47 33.62 14.19
C VAL A 414 -12.79 33.48 15.66
N GLY A 415 -12.05 34.18 16.50
CA GLY A 415 -12.34 34.26 17.92
C GLY A 415 -12.07 35.66 18.46
N CYS A 416 -12.62 35.97 19.64
CA CYS A 416 -12.48 37.27 20.27
C CYS A 416 -11.43 37.23 21.37
N LYS A 417 -10.37 38.03 21.27
CA LYS A 417 -9.49 38.30 22.42
C LYS A 417 -10.25 39.11 23.46
N LYS A 418 -9.94 38.86 24.74
CA LYS A 418 -10.51 39.64 25.86
C LYS A 418 -10.01 41.10 25.91
N GLU A 419 -9.02 41.43 25.10
CA GLU A 419 -8.53 42.80 24.94
C GLU A 419 -9.52 43.57 24.07
N GLN A 420 -10.00 44.67 24.58
CA GLN A 420 -10.85 45.62 23.84
C GLN A 420 -9.94 46.59 23.08
N ASP A 421 -10.35 46.95 21.87
CA ASP A 421 -9.71 48.02 21.13
C ASP A 421 -9.91 49.37 21.79
N ALA A 422 -9.33 50.43 21.22
CA ALA A 422 -9.46 51.81 21.74
C ALA A 422 -10.92 52.32 21.76
N GLU A 423 -11.82 51.65 21.05
CA GLU A 423 -13.26 51.93 20.96
C GLU A 423 -14.11 51.01 21.85
N GLY A 424 -13.50 50.08 22.61
CA GLY A 424 -14.19 49.16 23.50
C GLY A 424 -14.84 47.97 22.80
N LYS A 425 -14.54 47.72 21.51
CA LYS A 425 -14.97 46.52 20.78
C LYS A 425 -14.01 45.39 21.01
N ALA A 426 -14.54 44.17 21.13
CA ALA A 426 -13.69 42.95 21.18
C ALA A 426 -12.91 42.79 19.89
N CYS A 427 -11.61 42.62 20.01
CA CYS A 427 -10.73 42.44 18.86
C CYS A 427 -10.88 40.99 18.33
N GLU A 428 -11.48 40.86 17.15
CA GLU A 428 -11.56 39.56 16.45
C GLU A 428 -10.24 39.25 15.78
N GLU A 429 -9.76 38.03 16.00
CA GLU A 429 -8.56 37.51 15.34
C GLU A 429 -8.82 36.11 14.78
N ILE A 430 -7.98 35.72 13.82
CA ILE A 430 -8.04 34.39 13.23
C ILE A 430 -7.00 33.51 13.92
N PHE A 431 -7.43 32.29 14.25
CA PHE A 431 -6.61 31.29 14.93
C PHE A 431 -6.70 29.95 14.19
N CYS A 432 -5.73 29.08 14.46
CA CYS A 432 -5.75 27.70 14.02
C CYS A 432 -5.87 26.76 15.22
N ALA A 433 -6.74 25.77 15.10
CA ALA A 433 -6.84 24.67 16.04
C ALA A 433 -6.65 23.33 15.32
N VAL A 434 -6.16 22.35 16.06
CA VAL A 434 -5.89 21.00 15.55
C VAL A 434 -6.57 19.98 16.45
N SER A 435 -7.14 18.94 15.86
CA SER A 435 -7.78 17.84 16.56
C SER A 435 -7.62 16.53 15.81
N ASN A 436 -7.71 15.41 16.51
CA ASN A 436 -7.70 14.07 15.93
C ASN A 436 -9.11 13.48 15.98
N VAL A 437 -9.58 12.98 14.85
CA VAL A 437 -10.84 12.22 14.75
C VAL A 437 -10.50 10.75 14.58
N PRO A 438 -10.73 9.89 15.58
CA PRO A 438 -10.48 8.47 15.47
C PRO A 438 -11.48 7.82 14.53
N PHE A 439 -11.01 6.84 13.74
CA PHE A 439 -11.88 6.03 12.91
C PHE A 439 -11.55 4.54 13.05
N ARG A 440 -12.56 3.72 12.79
CA ARG A 440 -12.43 2.28 12.67
C ARG A 440 -13.35 1.78 11.56
N ILE A 441 -12.78 1.10 10.58
CA ILE A 441 -13.50 0.53 9.45
C ILE A 441 -13.33 -0.98 9.47
N VAL A 442 -14.45 -1.70 9.27
CA VAL A 442 -14.45 -3.15 9.13
C VAL A 442 -14.92 -3.48 7.72
N THR A 443 -14.01 -3.99 6.90
CA THR A 443 -14.25 -4.38 5.51
C THR A 443 -14.49 -5.88 5.44
N ALA A 444 -15.68 -6.30 5.02
CA ALA A 444 -16.00 -7.72 4.87
C ALA A 444 -15.28 -8.31 3.65
N MET A 445 -14.53 -9.39 3.85
CA MET A 445 -13.84 -10.14 2.81
C MET A 445 -13.80 -11.63 3.18
N PRO A 446 -14.86 -12.39 2.87
CA PRO A 446 -15.10 -13.75 3.39
C PRO A 446 -13.99 -14.76 3.10
N GLN A 447 -13.17 -14.54 2.06
CA GLN A 447 -12.07 -15.42 1.64
C GLN A 447 -10.80 -15.29 2.50
N LEU A 448 -10.77 -14.35 3.46
CA LEU A 448 -9.60 -14.16 4.33
C LEU A 448 -9.52 -15.23 5.42
N THR A 449 -8.30 -15.64 5.72
CA THR A 449 -7.95 -16.61 6.75
C THR A 449 -7.29 -15.98 7.99
N GLY A 450 -6.82 -14.73 7.86
CA GLY A 450 -6.16 -13.96 8.92
C GLY A 450 -4.62 -13.92 8.83
N ASN A 451 -4.05 -14.55 7.80
CA ASN A 451 -2.59 -14.55 7.56
C ASN A 451 -2.19 -13.68 6.35
N GLU A 452 -3.15 -12.97 5.78
CA GLU A 452 -2.94 -12.13 4.62
C GLU A 452 -2.21 -10.83 4.98
N ILE A 453 -1.47 -10.32 4.01
CA ILE A 453 -0.82 -9.01 4.06
C ILE A 453 -1.81 -8.02 3.42
N VAL A 454 -2.13 -6.97 4.16
CA VAL A 454 -3.05 -5.92 3.73
C VAL A 454 -2.25 -4.67 3.43
N CYS A 455 -2.43 -4.12 2.24
CA CYS A 455 -1.84 -2.85 1.80
C CYS A 455 -2.98 -1.85 1.64
N ASP A 456 -3.12 -0.95 2.61
CA ASP A 456 -4.22 0.00 2.64
C ASP A 456 -3.78 1.40 2.25
N LYS A 457 -4.73 2.10 1.63
CA LYS A 457 -4.70 3.54 1.39
C LYS A 457 -5.92 4.17 2.04
N VAL A 458 -5.71 5.16 2.89
CA VAL A 458 -6.77 5.92 3.57
C VAL A 458 -6.90 7.29 2.93
N GLU A 459 -8.10 7.60 2.45
CA GLU A 459 -8.44 8.85 1.78
C GLU A 459 -9.61 9.54 2.48
N ILE A 460 -9.62 10.86 2.44
CA ILE A 460 -10.73 11.66 2.95
C ILE A 460 -11.57 12.11 1.76
N LYS A 461 -12.86 11.76 1.75
CA LYS A 461 -13.79 12.20 0.70
C LYS A 461 -14.43 13.53 1.04
N GLU A 462 -14.96 13.64 2.26
CA GLU A 462 -15.67 14.83 2.71
C GLU A 462 -15.27 15.14 4.14
N LEU A 463 -15.11 16.42 4.44
CA LEU A 463 -14.84 16.91 5.78
C LEU A 463 -15.52 18.26 5.98
N TRP A 464 -16.37 18.34 6.99
CA TRP A 464 -16.97 19.59 7.41
C TRP A 464 -17.05 19.66 8.93
N ALA A 465 -17.09 20.87 9.46
CA ALA A 465 -17.19 21.13 10.87
C ALA A 465 -18.14 22.28 11.15
N ASP A 466 -18.99 22.11 12.15
CA ASP A 466 -19.95 23.11 12.63
C ASP A 466 -19.68 23.46 14.09
N LYS A 467 -19.87 24.73 14.41
CA LYS A 467 -19.76 25.21 15.78
C LYS A 467 -20.95 24.75 16.59
N ILE A 468 -20.75 24.07 17.71
CA ILE A 468 -21.75 23.79 18.73
C ILE A 468 -21.80 24.94 19.75
N ASN A 469 -20.66 25.35 20.26
CA ASN A 469 -20.48 26.46 21.19
C ASN A 469 -19.06 27.02 21.08
N GLY A 470 -18.69 27.96 21.96
CA GLY A 470 -17.36 28.60 21.92
C GLY A 470 -16.17 27.66 22.08
N ARG A 471 -16.37 26.40 22.50
CA ARG A 471 -15.30 25.44 22.74
C ARG A 471 -15.51 24.06 22.12
N GLN A 472 -16.64 23.83 21.51
CA GLN A 472 -16.99 22.56 20.92
C GLN A 472 -17.41 22.74 19.47
N ILE A 473 -16.92 21.84 18.64
CA ILE A 473 -17.31 21.72 17.25
C ILE A 473 -17.84 20.31 16.98
N GLU A 474 -18.76 20.18 16.08
CA GLU A 474 -19.15 18.92 15.49
C GLU A 474 -18.38 18.73 14.19
N CYS A 475 -17.62 17.68 14.09
CA CYS A 475 -16.82 17.33 12.92
C CYS A 475 -17.40 16.08 12.26
N ASN A 476 -17.60 16.13 10.96
CA ASN A 476 -18.00 14.99 10.15
C ASN A 476 -16.94 14.72 9.10
N VAL A 477 -16.46 13.50 9.08
CA VAL A 477 -15.42 13.04 8.14
C VAL A 477 -15.90 11.79 7.45
N THR A 478 -15.89 11.78 6.13
CA THR A 478 -16.10 10.56 5.34
C THR A 478 -14.74 10.01 4.92
N VAL A 479 -14.40 8.86 5.48
CA VAL A 479 -13.15 8.17 5.27
C VAL A 479 -13.38 7.00 4.31
N LEU A 480 -12.56 6.92 3.28
CA LEU A 480 -12.47 5.81 2.34
C LEU A 480 -11.19 5.02 2.58
N VAL A 481 -11.31 3.70 2.66
CA VAL A 481 -10.17 2.78 2.72
C VAL A 481 -10.20 1.88 1.49
N ILE A 482 -9.10 1.84 0.78
CA ILE A 482 -8.85 0.96 -0.36
C ILE A 482 -7.79 -0.05 0.09
N SER A 483 -8.14 -1.34 0.09
CA SER A 483 -7.31 -2.43 0.59
C SER A 483 -6.97 -3.39 -0.53
N ASP A 484 -5.68 -3.56 -0.83
CA ASP A 484 -5.17 -4.63 -1.67
C ASP A 484 -4.64 -5.75 -0.78
N VAL A 485 -5.07 -6.99 -1.04
CA VAL A 485 -4.81 -8.13 -0.16
C VAL A 485 -4.06 -9.22 -0.87
N MET A 486 -2.93 -9.61 -0.28
CA MET A 486 -2.11 -10.71 -0.76
C MET A 486 -1.92 -11.76 0.33
N ARG A 487 -1.92 -13.03 -0.06
CA ARG A 487 -1.65 -14.17 0.82
C ARG A 487 -0.25 -14.70 0.55
N PRO A 488 0.61 -14.84 1.57
CA PRO A 488 1.87 -15.54 1.43
C PRO A 488 1.62 -17.02 1.11
N VAL A 489 2.33 -17.55 0.12
CA VAL A 489 2.24 -18.93 -0.33
C VAL A 489 3.64 -19.55 -0.17
N PRO A 490 3.94 -20.20 0.95
CA PRO A 490 5.18 -20.92 1.13
C PRO A 490 5.14 -22.22 0.31
N PHE A 491 6.22 -22.54 -0.38
CA PHE A 491 6.37 -23.79 -1.14
C PHE A 491 7.81 -24.28 -1.12
N LYS A 492 7.98 -25.58 -1.39
CA LYS A 492 9.29 -26.23 -1.43
C LYS A 492 9.59 -26.66 -2.85
N LEU A 493 10.79 -26.36 -3.31
CA LEU A 493 11.31 -26.81 -4.60
C LEU A 493 12.33 -27.91 -4.39
N LEU A 494 12.15 -29.00 -5.11
CA LEU A 494 13.14 -30.07 -5.17
C LEU A 494 14.37 -29.58 -5.94
N SER A 495 15.55 -29.76 -5.34
CA SER A 495 16.84 -29.37 -5.90
C SER A 495 17.88 -30.47 -5.74
N ASN A 496 18.97 -30.39 -6.50
CA ASN A 496 20.10 -31.31 -6.41
C ASN A 496 19.73 -32.81 -6.47
N PRO A 497 18.88 -33.25 -7.44
CA PRO A 497 18.51 -34.65 -7.55
C PRO A 497 19.76 -35.50 -7.84
N ALA A 498 19.87 -36.60 -7.12
CA ALA A 498 21.00 -37.54 -7.25
C ALA A 498 20.53 -38.97 -6.99
N PHE A 499 21.35 -39.93 -7.44
CA PHE A 499 21.17 -41.35 -7.13
C PHE A 499 22.25 -41.79 -6.17
N GLU A 500 21.87 -42.57 -5.16
CA GLU A 500 22.82 -43.28 -4.32
C GLU A 500 23.08 -44.67 -4.94
N GLU A 501 24.35 -45.00 -5.19
CA GLU A 501 24.71 -46.37 -5.62
C GLU A 501 24.52 -47.33 -4.44
N SER A 502 23.36 -48.03 -4.44
CA SER A 502 23.15 -49.11 -3.48
C SER A 502 23.87 -50.38 -3.94
N GLY A 503 24.93 -50.75 -3.20
CA GLY A 503 25.51 -52.06 -3.36
C GLY A 503 24.58 -53.16 -2.87
N GLU A 504 24.14 -54.00 -3.79
CA GLU A 504 23.30 -55.20 -3.71
C GLU A 504 21.80 -55.01 -3.98
N LYS A 505 21.47 -55.37 -5.21
CA LYS A 505 20.06 -55.61 -5.61
C LYS A 505 19.62 -56.95 -5.04
N LYS A 506 18.76 -56.95 -4.02
CA LYS A 506 17.82 -58.04 -3.80
C LYS A 506 16.44 -57.55 -4.19
N GLN A 507 16.12 -57.76 -5.44
CA GLN A 507 14.75 -57.61 -5.91
C GLN A 507 14.00 -58.92 -5.56
N GLU A 508 13.38 -58.97 -4.38
CA GLU A 508 12.42 -60.01 -4.05
C GLU A 508 11.05 -59.53 -4.56
N CYS A 509 10.66 -60.04 -5.72
CA CYS A 509 9.28 -59.89 -6.20
C CYS A 509 8.34 -60.66 -5.30
N GLY A 510 7.39 -59.97 -4.70
CA GLY A 510 6.41 -60.58 -3.78
C GLY A 510 5.22 -59.71 -3.49
N ILE A 511 4.16 -60.30 -2.96
CA ILE A 511 3.03 -59.56 -2.42
C ILE A 511 3.22 -59.44 -0.91
N VAL A 512 3.18 -58.19 -0.43
CA VAL A 512 3.28 -57.84 0.98
C VAL A 512 1.93 -57.35 1.48
N ILE A 513 1.49 -57.80 2.65
CA ILE A 513 0.33 -57.21 3.34
C ILE A 513 0.89 -56.16 4.33
N TYR A 514 0.62 -54.89 4.02
CA TYR A 514 0.98 -53.80 4.89
C TYR A 514 -0.19 -53.33 5.73
N VAL A 515 0.02 -53.09 7.02
CA VAL A 515 -1.00 -52.53 7.93
C VAL A 515 -0.67 -51.06 8.13
N THR A 516 -1.55 -50.18 7.69
CA THR A 516 -1.36 -48.76 7.70
C THR A 516 -1.21 -48.20 9.12
N LYS A 517 -0.31 -47.27 9.30
CA LYS A 517 -0.03 -46.54 10.54
C LYS A 517 -0.69 -45.15 10.51
N GLU A 518 -0.62 -44.48 11.62
CA GLU A 518 -1.00 -43.06 11.71
C GLU A 518 -0.10 -42.21 10.79
N ASN A 519 -0.68 -41.27 10.05
CA ASN A 519 -0.02 -40.42 9.06
C ASN A 519 0.51 -41.12 7.78
N ASP A 520 0.19 -42.38 7.56
CA ASP A 520 0.48 -43.00 6.27
C ASP A 520 -0.41 -42.42 5.17
N SER A 521 0.21 -42.15 4.01
CA SER A 521 -0.44 -41.81 2.76
C SER A 521 -0.15 -42.89 1.71
N ILE A 522 -0.97 -42.98 0.64
CA ILE A 522 -0.66 -43.87 -0.50
C ILE A 522 0.74 -43.56 -1.04
N TRP A 523 1.07 -42.26 -1.09
CA TRP A 523 2.38 -41.81 -1.54
C TRP A 523 3.53 -42.35 -0.65
N SER A 524 3.44 -42.15 0.66
CA SER A 524 4.48 -42.61 1.59
C SER A 524 4.67 -44.12 1.56
N ILE A 525 3.58 -44.85 1.43
CA ILE A 525 3.59 -46.34 1.31
C ILE A 525 4.21 -46.75 -0.02
N ALA A 526 3.77 -46.18 -1.15
CA ALA A 526 4.33 -46.49 -2.46
C ALA A 526 5.83 -46.19 -2.53
N LYS A 527 6.25 -45.04 -1.98
CA LYS A 527 7.66 -44.65 -1.85
C LYS A 527 8.49 -45.65 -1.00
N HIS A 528 7.93 -46.06 0.14
CA HIS A 528 8.58 -47.02 1.04
C HIS A 528 8.82 -48.39 0.36
N PHE A 529 7.85 -48.86 -0.40
CA PHE A 529 7.95 -50.14 -1.10
C PHE A 529 8.51 -50.04 -2.50
N LYS A 530 8.88 -48.83 -2.97
CA LYS A 530 9.39 -48.54 -4.32
C LYS A 530 8.48 -49.07 -5.44
N THR A 531 7.19 -48.91 -5.29
CA THR A 531 6.18 -49.34 -6.25
C THR A 531 5.37 -48.13 -6.75
N ASP A 532 4.55 -48.32 -7.80
CA ASP A 532 3.70 -47.26 -8.31
C ASP A 532 2.54 -46.99 -7.38
N ARG A 533 2.22 -45.75 -7.18
CA ARG A 533 1.04 -45.30 -6.45
C ARG A 533 -0.26 -45.88 -7.05
N GLU A 534 -0.38 -45.82 -8.38
CA GLU A 534 -1.53 -46.36 -9.11
C GLU A 534 -1.67 -47.86 -8.90
N THR A 535 -0.58 -48.62 -8.89
CA THR A 535 -0.57 -50.06 -8.61
C THR A 535 -1.08 -50.33 -7.19
N VAL A 536 -0.68 -49.56 -6.19
CA VAL A 536 -1.18 -49.69 -4.81
C VAL A 536 -2.68 -49.42 -4.77
N MET A 537 -3.15 -48.38 -5.46
CA MET A 537 -4.57 -48.04 -5.50
C MET A 537 -5.42 -49.13 -6.17
N GLN A 538 -5.02 -49.59 -7.37
CA GLN A 538 -5.74 -50.61 -8.12
C GLN A 538 -5.83 -51.97 -7.40
N MET A 539 -4.74 -52.39 -6.74
CA MET A 539 -4.73 -53.65 -6.01
C MET A 539 -5.62 -53.65 -4.76
N ASN A 540 -6.00 -52.48 -4.28
CA ASN A 540 -6.76 -52.31 -3.03
C ASN A 540 -8.15 -51.68 -3.26
N ASP A 541 -8.60 -51.56 -4.50
CA ASP A 541 -9.90 -50.96 -4.87
C ASP A 541 -10.10 -49.56 -4.28
N LEU A 542 -9.04 -48.72 -4.31
CA LEU A 542 -9.08 -47.35 -3.80
C LEU A 542 -9.38 -46.37 -4.94
N ASP A 543 -10.58 -45.76 -4.91
CA ASP A 543 -11.07 -44.92 -6.01
C ASP A 543 -10.43 -43.53 -6.09
N HIS A 544 -10.00 -42.95 -4.96
CA HIS A 544 -9.41 -41.63 -4.89
C HIS A 544 -8.35 -41.52 -3.80
N GLU A 545 -7.28 -40.77 -4.08
CA GLU A 545 -6.19 -40.47 -3.16
C GLU A 545 -6.62 -39.63 -1.94
N SER A 546 -7.69 -38.86 -2.08
CA SER A 546 -8.29 -38.00 -1.05
C SER A 546 -9.06 -38.75 0.03
N GLN A 547 -9.34 -40.04 -0.15
CA GLN A 547 -9.87 -40.89 0.91
C GLN A 547 -8.68 -41.23 1.83
N GLY A 548 -8.54 -40.47 2.91
CA GLY A 548 -7.52 -40.74 3.94
C GLY A 548 -7.58 -42.21 4.37
N ILE A 549 -6.46 -42.91 4.23
CA ILE A 549 -6.38 -44.33 4.60
C ILE A 549 -6.52 -44.39 6.12
N ARG A 550 -7.50 -45.15 6.60
CA ARG A 550 -7.66 -45.32 8.05
C ARG A 550 -6.53 -46.16 8.61
N THR A 551 -5.98 -45.73 9.75
CA THR A 551 -4.99 -46.51 10.51
C THR A 551 -5.51 -47.92 10.77
N GLY A 552 -4.66 -48.91 10.55
CA GLY A 552 -5.00 -50.33 10.71
C GLY A 552 -5.62 -50.99 9.46
N THR A 553 -5.78 -50.26 8.33
CA THR A 553 -6.20 -50.83 7.07
C THR A 553 -5.12 -51.77 6.51
N LYS A 554 -5.51 -52.94 6.04
CA LYS A 554 -4.60 -53.89 5.39
C LYS A 554 -4.57 -53.61 3.89
N LEU A 555 -3.37 -53.28 3.39
CA LEU A 555 -3.15 -53.04 1.97
C LEU A 555 -2.28 -54.14 1.36
N LEU A 556 -2.65 -54.57 0.16
CA LEU A 556 -1.82 -55.46 -0.67
C LEU A 556 -0.85 -54.58 -1.48
N ILE A 557 0.44 -54.86 -1.31
CA ILE A 557 1.51 -54.12 -1.99
C ILE A 557 2.28 -55.14 -2.86
N MET A 558 2.43 -54.83 -4.14
CA MET A 558 3.31 -55.55 -5.04
C MET A 558 4.69 -54.89 -4.99
N LYS A 559 5.70 -55.71 -4.68
CA LYS A 559 7.09 -55.25 -4.60
C LYS A 559 7.92 -55.83 -5.77
#